data_e12bf4bc6bc635b3e1517c5512eb4c98
#
_entry.id   e12bf4bc6bc635b3e1517c5512eb4c98
#
_cell.length_a   1.000
_cell.length_b   1.000
_cell.length_c   1.000
_cell.angle_alpha   90.00
_cell.angle_beta   90.00
_cell.angle_gamma   90.00
#
_symmetry.space_group_name_H-M   'P 1'
#
loop_
_entity.id
_entity.type
_entity.pdbx_description
1 polymer ?
#
loop_
_entity_poly.entity_id
_entity_poly.type
_entity_poly.pdbx_seq_one_letter_code
_entity_poly.pdbx_strand_id
1 'polypeptide(L)'
;NDLFNQNVDYIFLPHVIELEITPGYIHGYTCPSTTTIPDIIRAAFENVSEKLLTPHIGLSEDLIETTIKEFGRLALKVGIEEKVGINAGLVALSHYRMFRELYYEFGRKKLKDLLKKPSVIIAGRPYVVYPPDVNIALPRKIVSRGYNAIPADLLPLLISDTNHSRNVWSFTQEINNALEYVKKYPNFYICFVSCFSCGPDGTMYHHFRQQLEGHTFCYLEIDSHTAHAGFETRVGAFLDIIEERHRNADKTIKKEFNQIIVA
;
A
#
# COMPACT_ATOMS: atom_id res chain seq x y z
N ASN A 1 -14.84 5.72 19.56
CA ASN A 1 -15.88 6.51 20.25
C ASN A 1 -17.23 6.41 19.55
N ASP A 2 -17.34 6.64 18.24
CA ASP A 2 -18.65 6.66 17.55
C ASP A 2 -19.38 5.32 17.62
N LEU A 3 -18.71 4.21 17.31
CA LEU A 3 -19.29 2.88 17.43
C LEU A 3 -19.65 2.51 18.87
N PHE A 4 -18.85 2.96 19.84
CA PHE A 4 -19.09 2.70 21.25
C PHE A 4 -20.33 3.47 21.75
N ASN A 5 -20.53 4.69 21.26
CA ASN A 5 -21.69 5.54 21.57
C ASN A 5 -22.95 5.12 20.80
N GLN A 6 -22.80 4.41 19.68
CA GLN A 6 -23.92 3.74 19.02
C GLN A 6 -24.24 2.47 19.78
N ASN A 7 -25.50 2.18 19.99
CA ASN A 7 -25.93 1.02 20.75
C ASN A 7 -25.74 -0.30 19.93
N VAL A 8 -24.47 -0.58 19.55
CA VAL A 8 -24.10 -1.81 18.83
C VAL A 8 -23.86 -2.94 19.82
N ASP A 9 -24.22 -4.16 19.44
CA ASP A 9 -24.01 -5.35 20.26
C ASP A 9 -22.52 -5.72 20.33
N TYR A 10 -21.83 -5.67 19.19
CA TYR A 10 -20.43 -6.03 19.06
C TYR A 10 -19.66 -5.08 18.17
N ILE A 11 -18.35 -4.95 18.44
CA ILE A 11 -17.37 -4.22 17.62
C ILE A 11 -16.32 -5.23 17.16
N PHE A 12 -16.26 -5.49 15.85
CA PHE A 12 -15.24 -6.35 15.27
C PHE A 12 -13.94 -5.58 15.05
N LEU A 13 -12.88 -5.97 15.76
CA LEU A 13 -11.57 -5.31 15.71
C LEU A 13 -10.46 -6.38 15.77
N PRO A 14 -10.01 -6.91 14.64
CA PRO A 14 -9.05 -8.00 14.62
C PRO A 14 -7.61 -7.57 14.95
N HIS A 15 -6.84 -8.49 15.52
CA HIS A 15 -5.38 -8.44 15.49
C HIS A 15 -4.92 -8.97 14.14
N VAL A 16 -4.58 -8.09 13.20
CA VAL A 16 -4.04 -8.52 11.90
C VAL A 16 -2.53 -8.68 12.04
N ILE A 17 -2.05 -9.92 12.02
CA ILE A 17 -0.65 -10.27 12.34
C ILE A 17 0.19 -10.30 11.06
N GLU A 18 -0.27 -11.07 10.07
CA GLU A 18 0.48 -11.33 8.85
C GLU A 18 -0.48 -11.43 7.66
N LEU A 19 -0.12 -10.82 6.55
CA LEU A 19 -0.79 -10.96 5.27
C LEU A 19 -0.18 -12.11 4.47
N GLU A 20 -0.72 -12.42 3.29
CA GLU A 20 -0.09 -13.39 2.39
C GLU A 20 1.34 -12.95 2.08
N ILE A 21 2.27 -13.90 2.18
CA ILE A 21 3.70 -13.63 1.98
C ILE A 21 3.97 -13.39 0.50
N THR A 22 4.53 -12.24 0.19
CA THR A 22 4.94 -11.92 -1.18
C THR A 22 6.05 -12.88 -1.63
N PRO A 23 5.98 -13.47 -2.83
CA PRO A 23 7.04 -14.33 -3.35
C PRO A 23 8.43 -13.69 -3.26
N GLY A 24 9.41 -14.43 -2.75
CA GLY A 24 10.78 -13.96 -2.51
C GLY A 24 11.01 -13.37 -1.12
N TYR A 25 10.00 -13.30 -0.27
CA TYR A 25 10.09 -12.89 1.14
C TYR A 25 9.78 -14.06 2.08
N ILE A 26 10.18 -13.92 3.36
CA ILE A 26 9.98 -14.98 4.38
C ILE A 26 8.73 -14.67 5.22
N HIS A 27 8.42 -13.39 5.44
CA HIS A 27 7.29 -12.93 6.25
C HIS A 27 6.54 -11.81 5.56
N GLY A 28 5.27 -11.65 5.91
CA GLY A 28 4.39 -10.57 5.46
C GLY A 28 3.71 -9.87 6.64
N TYR A 29 4.48 -9.52 7.70
CA TYR A 29 3.93 -8.93 8.91
C TYR A 29 3.28 -7.56 8.64
N THR A 30 2.20 -7.31 9.36
CA THR A 30 1.65 -5.96 9.47
C THR A 30 2.46 -5.14 10.48
N CYS A 31 2.21 -3.82 10.56
CA CYS A 31 2.94 -3.01 11.52
C CYS A 31 2.49 -3.33 12.98
N PRO A 32 3.36 -3.13 13.98
CA PRO A 32 3.02 -3.37 15.39
C PRO A 32 1.75 -2.64 15.85
N SER A 33 1.53 -1.40 15.39
CA SER A 33 0.31 -0.65 15.72
C SER A 33 -0.96 -1.34 15.20
N THR A 34 -0.92 -1.90 13.98
CA THR A 34 -2.06 -2.65 13.42
C THR A 34 -2.33 -3.92 14.22
N THR A 35 -1.26 -4.64 14.61
CA THR A 35 -1.37 -5.87 15.37
C THR A 35 -1.91 -5.64 16.78
N THR A 36 -1.53 -4.52 17.44
CA THR A 36 -1.85 -4.27 18.86
C THR A 36 -3.05 -3.35 19.08
N ILE A 37 -3.69 -2.83 18.01
CA ILE A 37 -4.79 -1.87 18.16
C ILE A 37 -5.94 -2.36 19.06
N PRO A 38 -6.35 -3.64 19.05
CA PRO A 38 -7.37 -4.12 19.97
C PRO A 38 -6.99 -3.98 21.44
N ASP A 39 -5.71 -4.18 21.77
CA ASP A 39 -5.22 -4.05 23.14
C ASP A 39 -5.14 -2.58 23.57
N ILE A 40 -4.74 -1.69 22.64
CA ILE A 40 -4.74 -0.24 22.87
C ILE A 40 -6.17 0.25 23.15
N ILE A 41 -7.16 -0.22 22.37
CA ILE A 41 -8.57 0.15 22.56
C ILE A 41 -9.08 -0.38 23.90
N ARG A 42 -8.74 -1.62 24.28
CA ARG A 42 -9.11 -2.17 25.61
C ARG A 42 -8.53 -1.33 26.77
N ALA A 43 -7.30 -0.86 26.61
CA ALA A 43 -6.65 -0.03 27.62
C ALA A 43 -7.20 1.40 27.69
N ALA A 44 -7.68 1.93 26.56
CA ALA A 44 -8.16 3.31 26.45
C ALA A 44 -9.63 3.49 26.85
N PHE A 45 -10.44 2.44 26.78
CA PHE A 45 -11.89 2.49 27.02
C PHE A 45 -12.33 1.49 28.09
N GLU A 46 -12.89 1.99 29.18
CA GLU A 46 -13.50 1.16 30.20
C GLU A 46 -14.72 0.42 29.62
N ASN A 47 -14.94 -0.82 30.08
CA ASN A 47 -16.11 -1.66 29.71
C ASN A 47 -16.27 -1.99 28.21
N VAL A 48 -15.27 -1.73 27.36
CA VAL A 48 -15.35 -2.07 25.92
C VAL A 48 -15.10 -3.55 25.65
N SER A 49 -14.38 -4.23 26.54
CA SER A 49 -13.87 -5.59 26.37
C SER A 49 -14.96 -6.62 26.07
N GLU A 50 -16.14 -6.48 26.66
CA GLU A 50 -17.26 -7.39 26.47
C GLU A 50 -17.85 -7.30 25.05
N LYS A 51 -17.83 -6.10 24.44
CA LYS A 51 -18.32 -5.86 23.09
C LYS A 51 -17.28 -6.13 22.01
N LEU A 52 -16.00 -6.25 22.34
CA LEU A 52 -14.96 -6.46 21.34
C LEU A 52 -14.88 -7.90 20.87
N LEU A 53 -14.92 -8.06 19.56
CA LEU A 53 -14.57 -9.30 18.85
C LEU A 53 -13.19 -9.10 18.21
N THR A 54 -12.18 -9.75 18.78
CA THR A 54 -10.76 -9.49 18.45
C THR A 54 -10.04 -10.78 18.01
N PRO A 55 -10.42 -11.37 16.86
CA PRO A 55 -9.73 -12.55 16.38
C PRO A 55 -8.30 -12.22 15.96
N HIS A 56 -7.42 -13.19 16.04
CA HIS A 56 -6.10 -13.14 15.45
C HIS A 56 -6.21 -13.57 13.97
N ILE A 57 -5.79 -12.70 13.05
CA ILE A 57 -5.82 -12.94 11.61
C ILE A 57 -4.40 -12.99 11.07
N GLY A 58 -4.03 -14.15 10.55
CA GLY A 58 -2.82 -14.37 9.77
C GLY A 58 -3.16 -15.13 8.49
N LEU A 59 -2.68 -14.64 7.36
CA LEU A 59 -3.00 -15.19 6.02
C LEU A 59 -1.82 -15.97 5.41
N SER A 60 -0.69 -16.08 6.12
CA SER A 60 0.39 -17.00 5.73
C SER A 60 -0.05 -18.47 5.88
N GLU A 61 0.62 -19.37 5.17
CA GLU A 61 0.29 -20.81 5.19
C GLU A 61 0.28 -21.37 6.61
N ASP A 62 1.22 -20.93 7.46
CA ASP A 62 1.35 -21.39 8.84
C ASP A 62 0.22 -20.89 9.76
N LEU A 63 -0.38 -19.73 9.46
CA LEU A 63 -1.37 -19.08 10.34
C LEU A 63 -2.81 -19.23 9.87
N ILE A 64 -3.04 -19.63 8.62
CA ILE A 64 -4.38 -19.64 8.02
C ILE A 64 -5.35 -20.58 8.72
N GLU A 65 -4.89 -21.75 9.15
CA GLU A 65 -5.72 -22.72 9.88
C GLU A 65 -6.15 -22.14 11.24
N THR A 66 -5.23 -21.48 11.93
CA THR A 66 -5.53 -20.81 13.19
C THR A 66 -6.55 -19.69 12.99
N THR A 67 -6.40 -18.88 11.93
CA THR A 67 -7.35 -17.83 11.56
C THR A 67 -8.75 -18.40 11.35
N ILE A 68 -8.90 -19.50 10.63
CA ILE A 68 -10.21 -20.12 10.40
C ILE A 68 -10.84 -20.61 11.73
N LYS A 69 -10.04 -21.20 12.62
CA LYS A 69 -10.50 -21.61 13.97
C LYS A 69 -10.96 -20.42 14.82
N GLU A 70 -10.29 -19.26 14.68
CA GLU A 70 -10.71 -18.02 15.38
C GLU A 70 -12.12 -17.59 14.96
N PHE A 71 -12.51 -17.72 13.69
CA PHE A 71 -13.88 -17.44 13.25
C PHE A 71 -14.90 -18.40 13.86
N GLY A 72 -14.54 -19.68 14.06
CA GLY A 72 -15.37 -20.63 14.82
C GLY A 72 -15.59 -20.18 16.26
N ARG A 73 -14.52 -19.76 16.96
CA ARG A 73 -14.63 -19.24 18.33
C ARG A 73 -15.46 -17.96 18.42
N LEU A 74 -15.33 -17.06 17.42
CA LEU A 74 -16.18 -15.87 17.36
C LEU A 74 -17.66 -16.21 17.22
N ALA A 75 -18.01 -17.19 16.39
CA ALA A 75 -19.39 -17.65 16.22
C ALA A 75 -19.97 -18.09 17.57
N LEU A 76 -19.25 -18.90 18.33
CA LEU A 76 -19.68 -19.31 19.69
C LEU A 76 -19.89 -18.11 20.62
N LYS A 77 -19.00 -17.11 20.57
CA LYS A 77 -19.12 -15.90 21.40
C LYS A 77 -20.40 -15.10 21.12
N VAL A 78 -20.89 -15.12 19.88
CA VAL A 78 -22.13 -14.43 19.48
C VAL A 78 -23.36 -15.36 19.44
N GLY A 79 -23.27 -16.57 20.04
CA GLY A 79 -24.39 -17.51 20.16
C GLY A 79 -24.66 -18.28 18.86
N ILE A 80 -23.72 -18.44 17.97
CA ILE A 80 -23.82 -19.18 16.70
C ILE A 80 -22.95 -20.44 16.79
N GLU A 81 -23.35 -21.50 16.08
CA GLU A 81 -22.56 -22.74 16.03
C GLU A 81 -21.16 -22.52 15.46
N GLU A 82 -20.15 -23.14 16.07
CA GLU A 82 -18.75 -23.04 15.65
C GLU A 82 -18.53 -23.37 14.17
N LYS A 83 -19.21 -24.42 13.67
CA LYS A 83 -19.14 -24.85 12.27
C LYS A 83 -19.56 -23.75 11.29
N VAL A 84 -20.53 -22.94 11.64
CA VAL A 84 -21.00 -21.81 10.83
C VAL A 84 -19.91 -20.74 10.75
N GLY A 85 -19.24 -20.44 11.86
CA GLY A 85 -18.11 -19.51 11.90
C GLY A 85 -16.93 -20.00 11.06
N ILE A 86 -16.55 -21.27 11.19
CA ILE A 86 -15.49 -21.88 10.36
C ILE A 86 -15.83 -21.75 8.87
N ASN A 87 -17.06 -22.09 8.47
CA ASN A 87 -17.49 -21.96 7.08
C ASN A 87 -17.44 -20.49 6.59
N ALA A 88 -17.87 -19.55 7.42
CA ALA A 88 -17.80 -18.12 7.11
C ALA A 88 -16.34 -17.66 6.89
N GLY A 89 -15.41 -18.12 7.73
CA GLY A 89 -13.97 -17.86 7.57
C GLY A 89 -13.40 -18.41 6.26
N LEU A 90 -13.78 -19.65 5.89
CA LEU A 90 -13.36 -20.26 4.62
C LEU A 90 -13.89 -19.48 3.40
N VAL A 91 -15.16 -19.07 3.45
CA VAL A 91 -15.77 -18.26 2.38
C VAL A 91 -15.09 -16.90 2.28
N ALA A 92 -14.83 -16.23 3.41
CA ALA A 92 -14.12 -14.94 3.43
C ALA A 92 -12.73 -15.05 2.83
N LEU A 93 -11.97 -16.10 3.18
CA LEU A 93 -10.65 -16.36 2.62
C LEU A 93 -10.70 -16.58 1.10
N SER A 94 -11.68 -17.37 0.63
CA SER A 94 -11.88 -17.61 -0.80
C SER A 94 -12.14 -16.30 -1.56
N HIS A 95 -13.03 -15.45 -1.02
CA HIS A 95 -13.32 -14.15 -1.61
C HIS A 95 -12.12 -13.19 -1.58
N TYR A 96 -11.34 -13.19 -0.51
CA TYR A 96 -10.11 -12.40 -0.43
C TYR A 96 -9.12 -12.80 -1.53
N ARG A 97 -8.86 -14.09 -1.70
CA ARG A 97 -7.95 -14.61 -2.73
C ARG A 97 -8.45 -14.29 -4.14
N MET A 98 -9.74 -14.47 -4.39
CA MET A 98 -10.35 -14.09 -5.67
C MET A 98 -10.22 -12.59 -5.95
N PHE A 99 -10.46 -11.75 -4.95
CA PHE A 99 -10.27 -10.30 -5.09
C PHE A 99 -8.81 -9.96 -5.44
N ARG A 100 -7.84 -10.53 -4.73
CA ARG A 100 -6.41 -10.31 -4.98
C ARG A 100 -6.03 -10.70 -6.41
N GLU A 101 -6.49 -11.85 -6.88
CA GLU A 101 -6.23 -12.31 -8.24
C GLU A 101 -6.82 -11.36 -9.30
N LEU A 102 -8.09 -10.98 -9.16
CA LEU A 102 -8.75 -10.02 -10.05
C LEU A 102 -8.05 -8.64 -10.05
N TYR A 103 -7.59 -8.20 -8.89
CA TYR A 103 -6.88 -6.94 -8.73
C TYR A 103 -5.53 -6.96 -9.47
N TYR A 104 -4.75 -8.03 -9.31
CA TYR A 104 -3.51 -8.22 -10.06
C TYR A 104 -3.73 -8.39 -11.58
N GLU A 105 -4.79 -9.07 -11.96
CA GLU A 105 -5.16 -9.18 -13.38
C GLU A 105 -5.49 -7.81 -13.99
N PHE A 106 -6.21 -6.99 -13.26
CA PHE A 106 -6.50 -5.62 -13.66
C PHE A 106 -5.21 -4.82 -13.83
N GLY A 107 -4.27 -4.91 -12.88
CA GLY A 107 -2.95 -4.29 -12.97
C GLY A 107 -2.17 -4.75 -14.21
N ARG A 108 -2.12 -6.07 -14.47
CA ARG A 108 -1.48 -6.63 -15.66
C ARG A 108 -2.09 -6.08 -16.99
N LYS A 109 -3.41 -5.99 -17.06
CA LYS A 109 -4.11 -5.44 -18.24
C LYS A 109 -3.78 -3.95 -18.44
N LYS A 110 -3.67 -3.19 -17.36
CA LYS A 110 -3.37 -1.74 -17.42
C LYS A 110 -1.91 -1.43 -17.69
N LEU A 111 -0.98 -2.30 -17.38
CA LEU A 111 0.46 -2.04 -17.50
C LEU A 111 0.88 -1.53 -18.88
N LYS A 112 0.32 -2.10 -19.96
CA LYS A 112 0.59 -1.66 -21.35
C LYS A 112 0.24 -0.19 -21.60
N ASP A 113 -0.84 0.29 -20.99
CA ASP A 113 -1.28 1.67 -21.14
C ASP A 113 -0.44 2.60 -20.25
N LEU A 114 -0.04 2.15 -19.07
CA LEU A 114 0.81 2.87 -18.16
C LEU A 114 2.23 3.11 -18.72
N LEU A 115 2.70 2.21 -19.57
CA LEU A 115 3.99 2.34 -20.26
C LEU A 115 3.98 3.38 -21.39
N LYS A 116 2.81 3.84 -21.87
CA LYS A 116 2.69 4.78 -23.01
C LYS A 116 2.94 6.24 -22.63
N LYS A 117 2.75 6.61 -21.37
CA LYS A 117 2.92 7.99 -20.88
C LYS A 117 3.46 8.00 -19.47
N PRO A 118 3.99 9.14 -18.99
CA PRO A 118 4.50 9.24 -17.62
C PRO A 118 3.48 8.80 -16.59
N SER A 119 3.93 7.94 -15.68
CA SER A 119 3.11 7.30 -14.68
C SER A 119 3.74 7.48 -13.30
N VAL A 120 2.98 8.02 -12.36
CA VAL A 120 3.40 8.22 -10.98
C VAL A 120 2.80 7.12 -10.11
N ILE A 121 3.68 6.31 -9.54
CA ILE A 121 3.32 5.32 -8.54
C ILE A 121 3.15 6.02 -7.20
N ILE A 122 1.97 5.91 -6.60
CA ILE A 122 1.70 6.38 -5.24
C ILE A 122 1.93 5.19 -4.31
N ALA A 123 3.00 5.26 -3.54
CA ALA A 123 3.42 4.21 -2.63
C ALA A 123 3.27 4.67 -1.18
N GLY A 124 2.82 3.79 -0.30
CA GLY A 124 2.60 4.07 1.11
C GLY A 124 1.60 3.11 1.74
N ARG A 125 1.19 3.41 2.95
CA ARG A 125 0.20 2.59 3.67
C ARG A 125 -1.21 2.81 3.09
N PRO A 126 -2.06 1.77 3.00
CA PRO A 126 -3.40 1.90 2.42
C PRO A 126 -4.23 3.03 3.04
N TYR A 127 -4.15 3.21 4.36
CA TYR A 127 -4.89 4.26 5.08
C TYR A 127 -4.38 5.70 4.79
N VAL A 128 -3.25 5.84 4.11
CA VAL A 128 -2.73 7.12 3.61
C VAL A 128 -2.96 7.26 2.11
N VAL A 129 -2.76 6.19 1.35
CA VAL A 129 -2.80 6.21 -0.13
C VAL A 129 -4.23 6.34 -0.66
N TYR A 130 -5.19 5.63 -0.07
CA TYR A 130 -6.53 5.52 -0.63
C TYR A 130 -7.52 6.63 -0.22
N PRO A 131 -7.63 7.03 1.06
CA PRO A 131 -8.63 8.03 1.44
C PRO A 131 -8.28 9.41 0.88
N PRO A 132 -9.18 10.04 0.07
CA PRO A 132 -8.90 11.33 -0.56
C PRO A 132 -8.64 12.46 0.42
N ASP A 133 -9.31 12.43 1.57
CA ASP A 133 -9.17 13.43 2.62
C ASP A 133 -7.82 13.34 3.33
N VAL A 134 -7.26 12.13 3.44
CA VAL A 134 -5.95 11.90 4.06
C VAL A 134 -4.83 12.25 3.08
N ASN A 135 -4.91 11.79 1.83
CA ASN A 135 -3.86 12.02 0.82
C ASN A 135 -3.98 13.39 0.11
N ILE A 136 -4.83 14.27 0.60
CA ILE A 136 -5.04 15.63 0.08
C ILE A 136 -5.31 15.62 -1.44
N ALA A 137 -6.10 14.64 -1.88
CA ALA A 137 -6.47 14.41 -3.27
C ALA A 137 -5.26 14.25 -4.23
N LEU A 138 -4.15 13.71 -3.75
CA LEU A 138 -2.90 13.51 -4.52
C LEU A 138 -3.12 12.86 -5.89
N PRO A 139 -3.91 11.75 -6.03
CA PRO A 139 -4.13 11.15 -7.34
C PRO A 139 -4.77 12.11 -8.34
N ARG A 140 -5.72 12.94 -7.90
CA ARG A 140 -6.39 13.95 -8.77
C ARG A 140 -5.40 15.02 -9.24
N LYS A 141 -4.48 15.46 -8.35
CA LYS A 141 -3.46 16.45 -8.69
C LYS A 141 -2.50 15.91 -9.76
N ILE A 142 -2.09 14.66 -9.66
CA ILE A 142 -1.24 14.00 -10.65
C ILE A 142 -1.97 13.88 -12.00
N VAL A 143 -3.21 13.39 -11.98
CA VAL A 143 -4.03 13.20 -13.20
C VAL A 143 -4.35 14.53 -13.89
N SER A 144 -4.59 15.62 -13.14
CA SER A 144 -4.86 16.95 -13.71
C SER A 144 -3.67 17.52 -14.50
N ARG A 145 -2.46 17.03 -14.27
CA ARG A 145 -1.25 17.36 -15.04
C ARG A 145 -1.04 16.42 -16.25
N GLY A 146 -1.97 15.51 -16.53
CA GLY A 146 -1.90 14.59 -17.66
C GLY A 146 -1.15 13.28 -17.42
N TYR A 147 -0.65 13.04 -16.21
CA TYR A 147 0.05 11.83 -15.82
C TYR A 147 -0.90 10.72 -15.35
N ASN A 148 -0.47 9.47 -15.42
CA ASN A 148 -1.17 8.40 -14.72
C ASN A 148 -0.83 8.46 -13.21
N ALA A 149 -1.82 8.17 -12.36
CA ALA A 149 -1.63 7.95 -10.93
C ALA A 149 -2.00 6.50 -10.61
N ILE A 150 -1.09 5.75 -10.00
CA ILE A 150 -1.23 4.31 -9.78
C ILE A 150 -0.86 3.98 -8.34
N PRO A 151 -1.70 3.29 -7.56
CA PRO A 151 -1.28 2.77 -6.27
C PRO A 151 -0.25 1.63 -6.46
N ALA A 152 0.72 1.54 -5.56
CA ALA A 152 1.83 0.59 -5.66
C ALA A 152 1.37 -0.88 -5.68
N ASP A 153 0.34 -1.21 -4.90
CA ASP A 153 -0.22 -2.55 -4.77
C ASP A 153 -1.00 -3.04 -6.01
N LEU A 154 -1.34 -2.13 -6.94
CA LEU A 154 -1.92 -2.50 -8.24
C LEU A 154 -0.88 -3.06 -9.22
N LEU A 155 0.39 -2.78 -9.01
CA LEU A 155 1.45 -3.20 -9.92
C LEU A 155 1.69 -4.71 -9.81
N PRO A 156 1.67 -5.45 -10.92
CA PRO A 156 2.07 -6.86 -10.91
C PRO A 156 3.45 -7.04 -10.30
N LEU A 157 3.66 -8.16 -9.61
CA LEU A 157 4.96 -8.46 -9.03
C LEU A 157 6.03 -8.60 -10.13
N LEU A 158 7.08 -7.81 -10.04
CA LEU A 158 8.30 -8.02 -10.83
C LEU A 158 9.18 -9.01 -10.07
N ILE A 159 9.41 -10.18 -10.66
CA ILE A 159 10.35 -11.14 -10.12
C ILE A 159 11.74 -10.52 -10.23
N SER A 160 12.36 -10.21 -9.08
CA SER A 160 13.75 -9.79 -9.01
C SER A 160 14.58 -10.91 -8.39
N ASP A 161 15.80 -11.14 -8.90
CA ASP A 161 16.74 -12.11 -8.34
C ASP A 161 17.33 -11.63 -7.00
N THR A 162 16.94 -10.46 -6.53
CA THR A 162 17.43 -9.89 -5.27
C THR A 162 16.75 -10.57 -4.09
N ASN A 163 17.54 -11.10 -3.18
CA ASN A 163 17.07 -11.68 -1.93
C ASN A 163 16.61 -10.56 -0.98
N HIS A 164 15.31 -10.29 -0.95
CA HIS A 164 14.69 -9.29 -0.08
C HIS A 164 14.32 -9.83 1.32
N SER A 165 14.91 -10.95 1.72
CA SER A 165 14.58 -11.71 2.94
C SER A 165 14.59 -10.88 4.25
N ARG A 166 15.30 -9.74 4.27
CA ARG A 166 15.36 -8.88 5.46
C ARG A 166 14.16 -7.96 5.66
N ASN A 167 13.35 -7.75 4.62
CA ASN A 167 12.14 -6.94 4.74
C ASN A 167 10.96 -7.83 5.12
N VAL A 168 10.53 -7.72 6.37
CA VAL A 168 9.46 -8.54 6.94
C VAL A 168 8.08 -7.87 6.86
N TRP A 169 8.01 -6.59 6.46
CA TRP A 169 6.78 -5.81 6.45
C TRP A 169 6.06 -5.91 5.10
N SER A 170 4.84 -6.42 5.09
CA SER A 170 4.05 -6.66 3.88
C SER A 170 3.96 -5.41 2.97
N PHE A 171 3.52 -4.27 3.52
CA PHE A 171 3.37 -3.05 2.71
C PHE A 171 4.69 -2.46 2.21
N THR A 172 5.80 -2.68 2.93
CA THR A 172 7.12 -2.26 2.42
C THR A 172 7.63 -3.18 1.31
N GLN A 173 7.14 -4.41 1.22
CA GLN A 173 7.41 -5.31 0.09
C GLN A 173 6.73 -4.80 -1.19
N GLU A 174 5.50 -4.29 -1.08
CA GLU A 174 4.80 -3.64 -2.20
C GLU A 174 5.55 -2.39 -2.68
N ILE A 175 6.09 -1.59 -1.76
CA ILE A 175 6.92 -0.44 -2.09
C ILE A 175 8.20 -0.88 -2.80
N ASN A 176 8.89 -1.93 -2.35
CA ASN A 176 10.06 -2.48 -3.03
C ASN A 176 9.73 -2.92 -4.46
N ASN A 177 8.58 -3.58 -4.68
CA ASN A 177 8.14 -3.90 -6.03
C ASN A 177 7.96 -2.64 -6.89
N ALA A 178 7.39 -1.57 -6.34
CA ALA A 178 7.25 -0.30 -7.04
C ALA A 178 8.60 0.34 -7.41
N LEU A 179 9.64 0.20 -6.56
CA LEU A 179 11.00 0.66 -6.86
C LEU A 179 11.58 -0.07 -8.08
N GLU A 180 11.33 -1.37 -8.22
CA GLU A 180 11.78 -2.13 -9.38
C GLU A 180 11.14 -1.62 -10.70
N TYR A 181 9.89 -1.16 -10.66
CA TYR A 181 9.27 -0.50 -11.81
C TYR A 181 9.96 0.81 -12.17
N VAL A 182 10.30 1.65 -11.19
CA VAL A 182 11.01 2.92 -11.42
C VAL A 182 12.39 2.69 -12.02
N LYS A 183 13.12 1.67 -11.56
CA LYS A 183 14.44 1.31 -12.10
C LYS A 183 14.37 0.76 -13.52
N LYS A 184 13.34 -0.05 -13.80
CA LYS A 184 13.20 -0.75 -15.07
C LYS A 184 12.64 0.12 -16.20
N TYR A 185 11.75 1.06 -15.86
CA TYR A 185 11.00 1.82 -16.85
C TYR A 185 11.18 3.33 -16.67
N PRO A 186 11.76 4.04 -17.63
CA PRO A 186 12.12 5.45 -17.51
C PRO A 186 10.94 6.42 -17.40
N ASN A 187 9.73 5.96 -17.73
CA ASN A 187 8.49 6.74 -17.63
C ASN A 187 7.72 6.50 -16.32
N PHE A 188 8.25 5.66 -15.42
CA PHE A 188 7.69 5.50 -14.08
C PHE A 188 8.44 6.38 -13.07
N TYR A 189 7.66 7.03 -12.24
CA TYR A 189 8.09 7.86 -11.12
C TYR A 189 7.39 7.39 -9.85
N ILE A 190 7.93 7.69 -8.70
CA ILE A 190 7.31 7.31 -7.44
C ILE A 190 7.12 8.52 -6.53
N CYS A 191 5.91 8.63 -5.96
CA CYS A 191 5.58 9.50 -4.86
C CYS A 191 5.31 8.62 -3.64
N PHE A 192 6.26 8.61 -2.71
CA PHE A 192 6.11 7.89 -1.46
C PHE A 192 5.41 8.77 -0.44
N VAL A 193 4.25 8.31 0.06
CA VAL A 193 3.44 9.01 1.04
C VAL A 193 3.45 8.23 2.34
N SER A 194 4.08 8.77 3.37
CA SER A 194 4.17 8.19 4.69
C SER A 194 3.31 8.94 5.69
N CYS A 195 2.85 8.24 6.72
CA CYS A 195 2.31 8.88 7.90
C CYS A 195 3.47 9.32 8.80
N PHE A 196 3.43 10.55 9.30
CA PHE A 196 4.44 11.05 10.23
C PHE A 196 4.62 10.08 11.42
N SER A 197 5.86 9.81 11.78
CA SER A 197 6.23 8.84 12.84
C SER A 197 5.89 7.36 12.55
N CYS A 198 5.61 6.98 11.29
CA CYS A 198 5.45 5.57 10.96
C CYS A 198 6.78 4.81 11.12
N GLY A 199 6.86 3.89 12.09
CA GLY A 199 8.08 3.14 12.41
C GLY A 199 8.63 2.33 11.21
N PRO A 200 7.84 1.43 10.61
CA PRO A 200 8.28 0.66 9.45
C PRO A 200 8.70 1.52 8.25
N ASP A 201 7.98 2.61 7.95
CA ASP A 201 8.36 3.50 6.85
C ASP A 201 9.64 4.26 7.15
N GLY A 202 9.80 4.77 8.38
CA GLY A 202 11.00 5.46 8.82
C GLY A 202 12.26 4.58 8.75
N THR A 203 12.15 3.31 9.15
CA THR A 203 13.26 2.36 9.07
C THR A 203 13.67 2.03 7.64
N MET A 204 12.70 2.01 6.70
CA MET A 204 12.94 1.66 5.31
C MET A 204 13.27 2.86 4.41
N TYR A 205 12.99 4.10 4.86
CA TYR A 205 13.16 5.30 4.05
C TYR A 205 14.58 5.46 3.50
N HIS A 206 15.60 5.23 4.33
CA HIS A 206 16.98 5.32 3.89
C HIS A 206 17.30 4.31 2.79
N HIS A 207 16.82 3.09 2.93
CA HIS A 207 16.95 2.05 1.91
C HIS A 207 16.25 2.45 0.60
N PHE A 208 15.03 2.98 0.65
CA PHE A 208 14.32 3.46 -0.53
C PHE A 208 15.07 4.58 -1.22
N ARG A 209 15.59 5.54 -0.47
CA ARG A 209 16.37 6.64 -0.99
C ARG A 209 17.64 6.17 -1.72
N GLN A 210 18.37 5.21 -1.16
CA GLN A 210 19.54 4.62 -1.81
C GLN A 210 19.15 3.91 -3.12
N GLN A 211 18.06 3.14 -3.11
CA GLN A 211 17.56 2.43 -4.27
C GLN A 211 17.13 3.37 -5.41
N LEU A 212 16.73 4.60 -5.09
CA LEU A 212 16.27 5.62 -6.03
C LEU A 212 17.37 6.63 -6.40
N GLU A 213 18.63 6.38 -6.05
CA GLU A 213 19.72 7.26 -6.44
C GLU A 213 19.77 7.44 -7.97
N GLY A 214 19.79 8.70 -8.43
CA GLY A 214 19.70 9.05 -9.85
C GLY A 214 18.28 9.10 -10.43
N HIS A 215 17.26 8.63 -9.70
CA HIS A 215 15.86 8.69 -10.11
C HIS A 215 15.13 9.88 -9.50
N THR A 216 14.12 10.40 -10.21
CA THR A 216 13.22 11.43 -9.67
C THR A 216 12.14 10.78 -8.83
N PHE A 217 12.05 11.16 -7.58
CA PHE A 217 11.00 10.70 -6.66
C PHE A 217 10.53 11.83 -5.75
N CYS A 218 9.34 11.67 -5.18
CA CYS A 218 8.79 12.56 -4.16
C CYS A 218 8.60 11.79 -2.85
N TYR A 219 8.93 12.40 -1.72
CA TYR A 219 8.63 11.88 -0.40
C TYR A 219 7.78 12.89 0.36
N LEU A 220 6.62 12.47 0.80
CA LEU A 220 5.64 13.28 1.52
C LEU A 220 5.33 12.61 2.85
N GLU A 221 5.40 13.37 3.92
CA GLU A 221 4.88 12.97 5.22
C GLU A 221 3.59 13.70 5.50
N ILE A 222 2.58 12.95 5.93
CA ILE A 222 1.23 13.46 6.19
C ILE A 222 0.86 13.13 7.64
N ASP A 223 0.29 14.12 8.30
CA ASP A 223 -0.33 13.99 9.62
C ASP A 223 -1.58 14.89 9.71
N SER A 224 -2.21 14.91 10.88
CA SER A 224 -3.38 15.77 11.14
C SER A 224 -3.08 17.28 11.10
N HIS A 225 -1.82 17.68 11.08
CA HIS A 225 -1.37 19.07 11.05
C HIS A 225 -0.76 19.48 9.70
N THR A 226 -0.77 18.57 8.73
CA THR A 226 -0.15 18.82 7.42
C THR A 226 -0.82 20.00 6.72
N ALA A 227 -0.04 21.05 6.46
CA ALA A 227 -0.51 22.23 5.74
C ALA A 227 -0.66 21.93 4.24
N HIS A 228 -1.88 22.09 3.71
CA HIS A 228 -2.19 21.82 2.30
C HIS A 228 -1.28 22.57 1.33
N ALA A 229 -0.94 23.84 1.61
CA ALA A 229 -0.09 24.65 0.75
C ALA A 229 1.33 24.07 0.59
N GLY A 230 1.95 23.60 1.69
CA GLY A 230 3.26 22.95 1.64
C GLY A 230 3.25 21.63 0.89
N PHE A 231 2.18 20.86 1.06
CA PHE A 231 1.97 19.63 0.31
C PHE A 231 1.83 19.90 -1.19
N GLU A 232 0.99 20.86 -1.57
CA GLU A 232 0.76 21.23 -2.97
C GLU A 232 2.01 21.75 -3.67
N THR A 233 2.81 22.57 -2.98
CA THR A 233 4.08 23.05 -3.51
C THR A 233 5.05 21.93 -3.81
N ARG A 234 5.19 20.94 -2.92
CA ARG A 234 6.06 19.77 -3.13
C ARG A 234 5.60 18.90 -4.28
N VAL A 235 4.30 18.61 -4.35
CA VAL A 235 3.70 17.84 -5.46
C VAL A 235 3.88 18.60 -6.78
N GLY A 236 3.62 19.91 -6.80
CA GLY A 236 3.82 20.75 -7.97
C GLY A 236 5.27 20.70 -8.48
N ALA A 237 6.24 20.95 -7.61
CA ALA A 237 7.66 20.88 -7.95
C ALA A 237 8.08 19.50 -8.48
N PHE A 238 7.60 18.42 -7.88
CA PHE A 238 7.86 17.07 -8.36
C PHE A 238 7.32 16.85 -9.79
N LEU A 239 6.10 17.29 -10.07
CA LEU A 239 5.48 17.15 -11.40
C LEU A 239 6.16 18.05 -12.43
N ASP A 240 6.62 19.24 -12.05
CA ASP A 240 7.39 20.14 -12.92
C ASP A 240 8.76 19.52 -13.32
N ILE A 241 9.43 18.83 -12.39
CA ILE A 241 10.67 18.09 -12.68
C ILE A 241 10.41 16.93 -13.67
N ILE A 242 9.30 16.21 -13.53
CA ILE A 242 8.91 15.15 -14.47
C ILE A 242 8.68 15.74 -15.85
N GLU A 243 7.95 16.85 -15.96
CA GLU A 243 7.67 17.53 -17.21
C GLU A 243 8.96 18.00 -17.90
N GLU A 244 9.89 18.59 -17.16
CA GLU A 244 11.17 19.04 -17.70
C GLU A 244 12.02 17.88 -18.23
N ARG A 245 12.08 16.76 -17.51
CA ARG A 245 12.79 15.55 -17.96
C ARG A 245 12.23 15.02 -19.28
N HIS A 246 10.91 14.94 -19.43
CA HIS A 246 10.29 14.51 -20.68
C HIS A 246 10.53 15.49 -21.83
N ARG A 247 10.43 16.78 -21.57
CA ARG A 247 10.72 17.83 -22.56
C ARG A 247 12.17 17.78 -23.05
N ASN A 248 13.12 17.49 -22.17
CA ASN A 248 14.52 17.37 -22.53
C ASN A 248 14.84 16.08 -23.28
N ALA A 249 14.21 14.94 -22.91
CA ALA A 249 14.31 13.70 -23.66
C ALA A 249 13.81 13.84 -25.10
N ASP A 250 12.66 14.49 -25.30
CA ASP A 250 12.12 14.77 -26.65
C ASP A 250 13.04 15.68 -27.47
N LYS A 251 13.70 16.67 -26.87
CA LYS A 251 14.66 17.54 -27.55
C LYS A 251 15.93 16.79 -27.96
N THR A 252 16.41 15.88 -27.14
CA THR A 252 17.58 15.05 -27.42
C THR A 252 17.30 14.13 -28.61
N ILE A 253 16.16 13.44 -28.60
CA ILE A 253 15.73 12.57 -29.71
C ILE A 253 15.59 13.37 -31.00
N LYS A 254 14.96 14.54 -30.99
CA LYS A 254 14.84 15.41 -32.16
C LYS A 254 16.21 15.90 -32.67
N LYS A 255 17.14 16.16 -31.78
CA LYS A 255 18.51 16.60 -32.16
C LYS A 255 19.29 15.47 -32.81
N GLU A 256 19.22 14.26 -32.29
CA GLU A 256 19.81 13.06 -32.87
C GLU A 256 19.19 12.71 -34.24
N PHE A 257 17.86 12.77 -34.37
CA PHE A 257 17.21 12.60 -35.67
C PHE A 257 17.65 13.65 -36.72
N ASN A 258 17.76 14.91 -36.33
CA ASN A 258 18.21 15.96 -37.25
C ASN A 258 19.70 15.82 -37.64
N GLN A 259 20.53 15.23 -36.79
CA GLN A 259 21.91 14.91 -37.13
C GLN A 259 22.05 13.74 -38.12
N ILE A 260 21.11 12.78 -38.08
CA ILE A 260 21.09 11.65 -39.02
C ILE A 260 20.55 12.04 -40.39
N ILE A 261 19.72 13.08 -40.47
CA ILE A 261 19.16 13.58 -41.75
C ILE A 261 20.14 14.53 -42.47
N VAL A 262 21.13 15.07 -41.78
CA VAL A 262 22.11 16.02 -42.33
C VAL A 262 23.45 15.35 -42.65
N ALA A 263 23.63 14.08 -42.33
CA ALA A 263 24.78 13.25 -42.70
C ALA A 263 24.43 12.31 -43.86
#